data_e37263ace27b6737ce77af29e5e1829e
#
_entry.id   e37263ace27b6737ce77af29e5e1829e
#
_cell.length_a   1.000
_cell.length_b   1.000
_cell.length_c   1.000
_cell.angle_alpha   90.00
_cell.angle_beta   90.00
_cell.angle_gamma   90.00
#
_symmetry.space_group_name_H-M   'P 1'
#
loop_
_entity.id
_entity.type
_entity.pdbx_description
1 polymer ?
#
loop_
_entity_poly.entity_id
_entity_poly.type
_entity_poly.pdbx_seq_one_letter_code
_entity_poly.pdbx_strand_id
1 'polypeptide(L)'
;VTVCAVFDNEEIGSMTRQGADSSFLSDVLARVCHASGLSEEEKLRAVAGSFLLSADNAHAVHPNYADKSDPTNRCYLNGGVAVKHSTRYATDAVTAAVFQRICEKAEVPTQTYFNRS
;
A
#
# COMPACT_ATOMS: atom_id res chain seq x y z
N VAL A 1 -12.96 -6.75 -11.61
CA VAL A 1 -13.43 -5.40 -11.22
C VAL A 1 -12.27 -4.66 -10.57
N THR A 2 -12.08 -3.40 -10.96
CA THR A 2 -11.05 -2.54 -10.35
C THR A 2 -11.74 -1.58 -9.38
N VAL A 3 -11.17 -1.43 -8.20
CA VAL A 3 -11.59 -0.45 -7.18
C VAL A 3 -10.42 0.50 -6.92
N CYS A 4 -10.69 1.80 -6.91
CA CYS A 4 -9.74 2.81 -6.50
C CYS A 4 -10.35 3.54 -5.29
N ALA A 5 -9.63 3.56 -4.18
CA ALA A 5 -10.01 4.27 -2.97
C ALA A 5 -8.96 5.32 -2.62
N VAL A 6 -9.40 6.53 -2.34
CA VAL A 6 -8.55 7.63 -1.87
C VAL A 6 -9.04 8.01 -0.48
N PHE A 7 -8.13 8.03 0.48
CA PHE A 7 -8.44 8.31 1.88
C PHE A 7 -8.02 9.71 2.28
N ASP A 8 -8.87 10.35 3.09
CA ASP A 8 -8.52 11.58 3.78
C ASP A 8 -7.71 11.30 5.05
N ASN A 9 -7.09 12.34 5.59
CA ASN A 9 -6.45 12.35 6.90
C ASN A 9 -5.26 11.38 7.04
N GLU A 10 -4.55 11.08 5.98
CA GLU A 10 -3.37 10.22 6.06
C GLU A 10 -2.33 10.81 7.03
N GLU A 11 -2.00 12.08 6.90
CA GLU A 11 -1.03 12.79 7.73
C GLU A 11 -1.50 12.99 9.19
N ILE A 12 -2.82 12.99 9.42
CA ILE A 12 -3.39 13.06 10.77
C ILE A 12 -3.39 11.67 11.41
N GLY A 13 -3.55 10.63 10.62
CA GLY A 13 -3.47 9.23 11.01
C GLY A 13 -4.52 8.34 10.37
N SER A 14 -4.09 7.16 9.96
CA SER A 14 -4.93 6.15 9.32
C SER A 14 -6.08 5.64 10.20
N MET A 15 -5.94 5.72 11.52
CA MET A 15 -6.96 5.32 12.50
C MET A 15 -8.07 6.37 12.69
N THR A 16 -8.02 7.49 11.97
CA THR A 16 -9.11 8.47 11.98
C THR A 16 -10.36 7.90 11.30
N ARG A 17 -11.51 8.54 11.50
CA ARG A 17 -12.79 8.10 10.93
C ARG A 17 -12.76 7.90 9.41
N GLN A 18 -11.99 8.71 8.68
CA GLN A 18 -11.87 8.68 7.22
C GLN A 18 -10.55 8.05 6.74
N GLY A 19 -9.70 7.62 7.67
CA GLY A 19 -8.38 7.07 7.36
C GLY A 19 -8.42 5.67 6.78
N ALA A 20 -7.28 5.20 6.31
CA ALA A 20 -7.16 3.90 5.65
C ALA A 20 -7.42 2.71 6.58
N ASP A 21 -7.23 2.87 7.89
CA ASP A 21 -7.49 1.85 8.92
C ASP A 21 -8.87 2.01 9.59
N SER A 22 -9.75 2.80 8.99
CA SER A 22 -11.16 2.92 9.38
C SER A 22 -12.00 1.81 8.75
N SER A 23 -13.28 1.72 9.14
CA SER A 23 -14.22 0.80 8.51
C SER A 23 -14.68 1.26 7.11
N PHE A 24 -14.28 2.45 6.65
CA PHE A 24 -14.77 3.07 5.42
C PHE A 24 -14.66 2.14 4.21
N LEU A 25 -13.49 1.60 3.93
CA LEU A 25 -13.27 0.75 2.75
C LEU A 25 -14.08 -0.55 2.85
N SER A 26 -14.07 -1.21 4.01
CA SER A 26 -14.80 -2.45 4.24
C SER A 26 -16.32 -2.26 4.11
N ASP A 27 -16.83 -1.16 4.66
CA ASP A 27 -18.25 -0.83 4.60
C ASP A 27 -18.71 -0.53 3.17
N VAL A 28 -17.90 0.23 2.42
CA VAL A 28 -18.19 0.53 1.00
C VAL A 28 -18.15 -0.74 0.17
N LEU A 29 -17.14 -1.58 0.32
CA LEU A 29 -17.04 -2.85 -0.40
C LEU A 29 -18.21 -3.79 -0.07
N ALA A 30 -18.60 -3.90 1.21
CA ALA A 30 -19.75 -4.70 1.61
C ALA A 30 -21.03 -4.22 0.94
N ARG A 31 -21.27 -2.91 0.90
CA ARG A 31 -22.44 -2.31 0.26
C ARG A 31 -22.44 -2.51 -1.26
N VAL A 32 -21.28 -2.37 -1.91
CA VAL A 32 -21.14 -2.61 -3.36
C VAL A 32 -21.44 -4.08 -3.68
N CYS A 33 -20.87 -5.02 -2.92
CA CYS A 33 -21.13 -6.45 -3.09
C CYS A 33 -22.61 -6.78 -2.89
N HIS A 34 -23.24 -6.25 -1.83
CA HIS A 34 -24.67 -6.44 -1.59
C HIS A 34 -25.53 -5.87 -2.73
N ALA A 35 -25.24 -4.66 -3.19
CA ALA A 35 -25.96 -4.05 -4.32
C ALA A 35 -25.77 -4.81 -5.63
N SER A 36 -24.67 -5.56 -5.76
CA SER A 36 -24.39 -6.44 -6.90
C SER A 36 -25.01 -7.84 -6.75
N GLY A 37 -25.76 -8.10 -5.68
CA GLY A 37 -26.43 -9.38 -5.42
C GLY A 37 -25.49 -10.48 -4.92
N LEU A 38 -24.27 -10.14 -4.48
CA LEU A 38 -23.32 -11.11 -3.95
C LEU A 38 -23.67 -11.49 -2.51
N SER A 39 -23.59 -12.78 -2.23
CA SER A 39 -23.61 -13.31 -0.86
C SER A 39 -22.36 -12.93 -0.09
N GLU A 40 -22.39 -13.06 1.23
CA GLU A 40 -21.20 -12.81 2.07
C GLU A 40 -20.03 -13.74 1.71
N GLU A 41 -20.32 -15.02 1.41
CA GLU A 41 -19.30 -15.98 0.98
C GLU A 41 -18.66 -15.56 -0.35
N GLU A 42 -19.43 -15.11 -1.33
CA GLU A 42 -18.89 -14.62 -2.60
C GLU A 42 -18.07 -13.36 -2.41
N LYS A 43 -18.46 -12.45 -1.50
CA LYS A 43 -17.66 -11.29 -1.11
C LYS A 43 -16.32 -11.72 -0.52
N LEU A 44 -16.32 -12.64 0.43
CA LEU A 44 -15.07 -13.14 1.07
C LEU A 44 -14.15 -13.80 0.04
N ARG A 45 -14.69 -14.60 -0.88
CA ARG A 45 -13.92 -15.20 -1.97
C ARG A 45 -13.34 -14.15 -2.92
N ALA A 46 -14.12 -13.12 -3.24
CA ALA A 46 -13.65 -12.02 -4.09
C ALA A 46 -12.50 -11.26 -3.44
N VAL A 47 -12.60 -10.96 -2.14
CA VAL A 47 -11.52 -10.31 -1.39
C VAL A 47 -10.27 -11.20 -1.34
N ALA A 48 -10.43 -12.48 -1.02
CA ALA A 48 -9.30 -13.44 -0.96
C ALA A 48 -8.60 -13.61 -2.31
N GLY A 49 -9.34 -13.49 -3.42
CA GLY A 49 -8.78 -13.55 -4.79
C GLY A 49 -8.31 -12.20 -5.33
N SER A 50 -8.31 -11.14 -4.52
CA SER A 50 -7.93 -9.79 -4.94
C SER A 50 -6.46 -9.51 -4.69
N PHE A 51 -5.91 -8.58 -5.46
CA PHE A 51 -4.60 -7.99 -5.22
C PHE A 51 -4.79 -6.52 -4.81
N LEU A 52 -4.23 -6.13 -3.67
CA LEU A 52 -4.26 -4.76 -3.18
C LEU A 52 -2.91 -4.07 -3.42
N LEU A 53 -2.96 -2.92 -4.06
CA LEU A 53 -1.86 -1.97 -4.10
C LEU A 53 -2.17 -0.82 -3.14
N SER A 54 -1.42 -0.74 -2.05
CA SER A 54 -1.50 0.36 -1.10
C SER A 54 -0.41 1.39 -1.46
N ALA A 55 -0.82 2.60 -1.76
CA ALA A 55 0.07 3.68 -2.16
C ALA A 55 0.04 4.80 -1.12
N ASP A 56 1.21 5.14 -0.63
CA ASP A 56 1.46 6.17 0.35
C ASP A 56 2.89 6.68 0.21
N ASN A 57 3.16 7.93 0.55
CA ASN A 57 4.48 8.51 0.44
C ASN A 57 5.50 7.84 1.38
N ALA A 58 6.75 7.82 0.97
CA ALA A 58 7.87 7.36 1.76
C ALA A 58 8.84 8.50 2.05
N HIS A 59 9.54 8.42 3.17
CA HIS A 59 10.61 9.37 3.48
C HIS A 59 11.84 9.08 2.62
N ALA A 60 12.38 10.12 1.99
CA ALA A 60 13.73 10.08 1.44
C ALA A 60 14.77 10.33 2.55
N VAL A 61 16.01 9.98 2.29
CA VAL A 61 17.12 10.31 3.19
C VAL A 61 17.20 11.82 3.33
N HIS A 62 17.11 12.30 4.57
CA HIS A 62 17.31 13.71 4.88
C HIS A 62 18.80 13.96 5.15
N PRO A 63 19.44 14.96 4.52
CA PRO A 63 20.90 15.20 4.67
C PRO A 63 21.37 15.35 6.14
N ASN A 64 20.57 16.03 6.97
CA ASN A 64 20.91 16.27 8.37
C ASN A 64 20.48 15.13 9.32
N TYR A 65 19.71 14.15 8.83
CA TYR A 65 19.15 13.07 9.63
C TYR A 65 19.28 11.72 8.92
N ALA A 66 20.43 11.47 8.29
CA ALA A 66 20.70 10.24 7.57
C ALA A 66 20.65 8.99 8.47
N ASP A 67 20.86 9.18 9.77
CA ASP A 67 20.74 8.16 10.82
C ASP A 67 19.30 7.66 11.03
N LYS A 68 18.29 8.42 10.60
CA LYS A 68 16.88 8.02 10.65
C LYS A 68 16.48 7.07 9.54
N SER A 69 17.30 6.94 8.51
CA SER A 69 17.07 6.02 7.39
C SER A 69 17.79 4.69 7.62
N ASP A 70 17.29 3.62 6.99
CA ASP A 70 17.99 2.35 6.96
C ASP A 70 19.37 2.53 6.31
N PRO A 71 20.47 2.04 6.92
CA PRO A 71 21.80 2.29 6.41
C PRO A 71 22.09 1.60 5.08
N THR A 72 21.40 0.51 4.79
CA THR A 72 21.63 -0.34 3.62
C THR A 72 20.67 -0.01 2.47
N ASN A 73 19.41 0.30 2.79
CA ASN A 73 18.33 0.54 1.82
C ASN A 73 17.85 2.00 1.90
N ARG A 74 18.69 2.89 1.43
CA ARG A 74 18.39 4.32 1.42
C ARG A 74 17.58 4.70 0.21
N CYS A 75 16.46 5.38 0.43
CA CYS A 75 15.65 5.95 -0.63
C CYS A 75 15.97 7.42 -0.85
N TYR A 76 16.01 7.82 -2.10
CA TYR A 76 16.33 9.18 -2.53
C TYR A 76 15.18 9.78 -3.34
N LEU A 77 15.06 11.11 -3.27
CA LEU A 77 14.12 11.84 -4.13
C LEU A 77 14.45 11.56 -5.60
N ASN A 78 13.41 11.38 -6.40
CA ASN A 78 13.51 11.06 -7.82
C ASN A 78 14.19 9.71 -8.15
N GLY A 79 14.46 8.87 -7.15
CA GLY A 79 15.06 7.55 -7.36
C GLY A 79 14.06 6.45 -7.75
N GLY A 80 12.78 6.78 -7.87
CA GLY A 80 11.71 5.86 -8.21
C GLY A 80 10.81 5.52 -7.03
N VAL A 81 9.87 4.61 -7.27
CA VAL A 81 8.86 4.20 -6.29
C VAL A 81 9.53 3.40 -5.15
N ALA A 82 9.25 3.80 -3.91
CA ALA A 82 9.73 3.09 -2.73
C ALA A 82 8.83 1.90 -2.41
N VAL A 83 9.33 0.68 -2.63
CA VAL A 83 8.65 -0.56 -2.26
C VAL A 83 8.91 -0.81 -0.77
N LYS A 84 7.87 -0.61 0.04
CA LYS A 84 7.96 -0.67 1.51
C LYS A 84 7.90 -2.11 2.02
N HIS A 85 8.83 -2.48 2.87
CA HIS A 85 8.86 -3.76 3.57
C HIS A 85 8.87 -3.55 5.08
N SER A 86 7.99 -4.24 5.79
CA SER A 86 7.89 -4.20 7.25
C SER A 86 7.08 -5.39 7.72
N THR A 87 7.26 -5.79 8.97
CA THR A 87 6.41 -6.79 9.64
C THR A 87 4.95 -6.34 9.82
N ARG A 88 4.67 -5.05 9.61
CA ARG A 88 3.31 -4.48 9.66
C ARG A 88 2.61 -4.46 8.31
N TYR A 89 3.28 -4.84 7.23
CA TYR A 89 2.72 -4.84 5.88
C TYR A 89 2.44 -6.28 5.43
N ALA A 90 1.39 -6.46 4.67
CA ALA A 90 1.05 -7.74 4.06
C ALA A 90 1.91 -8.09 2.83
N THR A 91 2.87 -7.22 2.46
CA THR A 91 3.80 -7.45 1.35
C THR A 91 4.68 -8.65 1.64
N ASP A 92 4.61 -9.65 0.78
CA ASP A 92 5.48 -10.82 0.77
C ASP A 92 6.37 -10.86 -0.48
N ALA A 93 7.18 -11.89 -0.63
CA ALA A 93 8.09 -12.02 -1.76
C ALA A 93 7.35 -12.13 -3.11
N VAL A 94 6.18 -12.75 -3.14
CA VAL A 94 5.40 -12.93 -4.37
C VAL A 94 4.74 -11.61 -4.78
N THR A 95 4.07 -10.95 -3.86
CA THR A 95 3.41 -9.67 -4.12
C THR A 95 4.39 -8.56 -4.47
N ALA A 96 5.57 -8.53 -3.82
CA ALA A 96 6.65 -7.62 -4.16
C ALA A 96 7.18 -7.88 -5.57
N ALA A 97 7.42 -9.14 -5.94
CA ALA A 97 7.89 -9.51 -7.27
C ALA A 97 6.88 -9.15 -8.38
N VAL A 98 5.58 -9.36 -8.13
CA VAL A 98 4.52 -8.95 -9.05
C VAL A 98 4.54 -7.44 -9.27
N PHE A 99 4.63 -6.66 -8.19
CA PHE A 99 4.66 -5.20 -8.29
C PHE A 99 5.93 -4.70 -9.00
N GLN A 100 7.09 -5.26 -8.67
CA GLN A 100 8.35 -4.94 -9.36
C GLN A 100 8.27 -5.23 -10.86
N ARG A 101 7.67 -6.38 -11.23
CA ARG A 101 7.47 -6.71 -12.65
C ARG A 101 6.54 -5.75 -13.38
N ILE A 102 5.52 -5.22 -12.69
CA ILE A 102 4.66 -4.16 -13.23
C ILE A 102 5.47 -2.89 -13.47
N CYS A 103 6.28 -2.47 -12.50
CA CYS A 103 7.15 -1.29 -12.62
C CYS A 103 8.17 -1.44 -13.76
N GLU A 104 8.81 -2.59 -13.89
CA GLU A 104 9.72 -2.89 -15.00
C GLU A 104 9.06 -2.72 -16.36
N LYS A 105 7.85 -3.28 -16.53
CA LYS A 105 7.09 -3.16 -17.78
C LYS A 105 6.66 -1.72 -18.08
N ALA A 106 6.43 -0.93 -17.04
CA ALA A 106 6.05 0.47 -17.14
C ALA A 106 7.28 1.41 -17.23
N GLU A 107 8.50 0.85 -17.21
CA GLU A 107 9.76 1.62 -17.17
C GLU A 107 9.85 2.58 -15.98
N VAL A 108 9.23 2.20 -14.86
CA VAL A 108 9.23 2.97 -13.61
C VAL A 108 10.31 2.39 -12.68
N PRO A 109 11.35 3.18 -12.31
CA PRO A 109 12.36 2.72 -11.39
C PRO A 109 11.79 2.49 -9.99
N THR A 110 12.36 1.54 -9.26
CA THR A 110 11.96 1.21 -7.88
C THR A 110 13.14 1.28 -6.94
N GLN A 111 12.83 1.56 -5.67
CA GLN A 111 13.77 1.53 -4.56
C GLN A 111 13.21 0.63 -3.46
N THR A 112 14.08 -0.04 -2.72
CA THR A 112 13.67 -0.83 -1.55
C THR A 112 13.68 0.06 -0.32
N TYR A 113 12.60 0.02 0.46
CA TYR A 113 12.43 0.81 1.68
C TYR A 113 12.13 -0.08 2.88
N PHE A 114 12.89 0.08 3.94
CA PHE A 114 12.62 -0.52 5.24
C PHE A 114 12.38 0.58 6.28
N ASN A 115 11.30 0.45 7.02
CA ASN A 115 11.09 1.32 8.18
C ASN A 115 12.16 0.99 9.22
N ARG A 116 12.87 2.00 9.67
CA ARG A 116 13.68 1.90 10.86
C ARG A 116 12.78 2.11 12.08
N SER A 117 12.56 1.05 12.83
CA SER A 117 11.82 1.08 14.10
C SER A 117 12.70 1.63 15.22
#